data_c1799fe411ba171dc45737ac45615dd6
#
_entry.id   c1799fe411ba171dc45737ac45615dd6
#
_cell.length_a   1.000
_cell.length_b   1.000
_cell.length_c   1.000
_cell.angle_alpha   90.00
_cell.angle_beta   90.00
_cell.angle_gamma   90.00
#
_symmetry.space_group_name_H-M   'P 1'
#
loop_
_entity.id
_entity.type
_entity.pdbx_description
1 polymer ?
#
loop_
_entity_poly.entity_id
_entity_poly.type
_entity_poly.pdbx_seq_one_letter_code
_entity_poly.pdbx_strand_id
1 'polypeptide(L)'
;MKKTLHIKRREINSDTSFWQDFSFESEDESATVATALMTLPVAWSHSCLQKKCGACAMVINGRPSLACDVRLSELKGDMVTIEPLRKFPVIEDLLVDRDSLMARLKQNNAWFEEEAKAHGEELAFESGKCLQCGLCLEVCPNFHNE
;
A
#
# COMPACT_ATOMS: atom_id res chain seq x y z
N MET A 1 -23.85 -2.24 4.65
CA MET A 1 -23.46 -2.09 3.23
C MET A 1 -23.02 -3.42 2.66
N LYS A 2 -23.19 -3.60 1.36
CA LYS A 2 -22.70 -4.78 0.62
C LYS A 2 -21.80 -4.30 -0.50
N LYS A 3 -20.61 -4.88 -0.65
CA LYS A 3 -19.64 -4.56 -1.70
C LYS A 3 -19.08 -5.84 -2.30
N THR A 4 -18.74 -5.79 -3.58
CA THR A 4 -17.97 -6.83 -4.27
C THR A 4 -16.53 -6.33 -4.42
N LEU A 5 -15.58 -7.05 -3.87
CA LEU A 5 -14.16 -6.74 -3.98
C LEU A 5 -13.59 -7.53 -5.16
N HIS A 6 -13.27 -6.84 -6.25
CA HIS A 6 -12.64 -7.39 -7.44
C HIS A 6 -11.13 -7.28 -7.27
N ILE A 7 -10.49 -8.37 -6.85
CA ILE A 7 -9.10 -8.39 -6.39
C ILE A 7 -8.21 -9.05 -7.44
N LYS A 8 -7.13 -8.35 -7.81
CA LYS A 8 -6.09 -8.90 -8.65
C LYS A 8 -5.19 -9.78 -7.81
N ARG A 9 -5.17 -11.07 -8.13
CA ARG A 9 -4.42 -12.10 -7.42
C ARG A 9 -3.27 -12.65 -8.26
N ARG A 10 -2.25 -13.11 -7.58
CA ARG A 10 -1.11 -13.81 -8.16
C ARG A 10 -0.61 -14.84 -7.16
N GLU A 11 -0.44 -16.08 -7.60
CA GLU A 11 0.17 -17.10 -6.76
C GLU A 11 1.68 -16.86 -6.60
N ILE A 12 2.23 -17.32 -5.49
CA ILE A 12 3.66 -17.24 -5.23
C ILE A 12 4.44 -17.98 -6.33
N ASN A 13 5.52 -17.37 -6.82
CA ASN A 13 6.34 -17.89 -7.91
C ASN A 13 5.61 -18.07 -9.27
N SER A 14 4.46 -17.46 -9.46
CA SER A 14 3.75 -17.42 -10.74
C SER A 14 3.96 -16.07 -11.43
N ASP A 15 4.11 -16.08 -12.76
CA ASP A 15 4.17 -14.86 -13.58
C ASP A 15 2.79 -14.41 -14.06
N THR A 16 1.77 -15.24 -13.84
CA THR A 16 0.40 -14.94 -14.27
C THR A 16 -0.44 -14.40 -13.12
N SER A 17 -1.21 -13.34 -13.38
CA SER A 17 -2.20 -12.82 -12.46
C SER A 17 -3.61 -13.09 -12.97
N PHE A 18 -4.55 -13.22 -12.05
CA PHE A 18 -5.97 -13.42 -12.35
C PHE A 18 -6.82 -12.53 -11.43
N TRP A 19 -8.07 -12.35 -11.80
CA TRP A 19 -9.02 -11.59 -11.00
C TRP A 19 -9.97 -12.53 -10.26
N GLN A 20 -10.28 -12.18 -9.01
CA GLN A 20 -11.23 -12.92 -8.19
C GLN A 20 -12.15 -11.96 -7.45
N ASP A 21 -13.44 -12.32 -7.43
CA ASP A 21 -14.47 -11.56 -6.74
C ASP A 21 -14.75 -12.15 -5.37
N PHE A 22 -14.83 -11.26 -4.38
CA PHE A 22 -15.23 -11.58 -3.01
C PHE A 22 -16.40 -10.68 -2.59
N SER A 23 -17.43 -11.26 -1.99
CA SER A 23 -18.51 -10.50 -1.40
C SER A 23 -18.16 -10.12 0.03
N PHE A 24 -18.33 -8.85 0.38
CA PHE A 24 -18.18 -8.35 1.73
C PHE A 24 -19.44 -7.61 2.17
N GLU A 25 -19.96 -7.98 3.33
CA GLU A 25 -21.13 -7.34 3.95
C GLU A 25 -20.76 -6.87 5.36
N SER A 26 -21.17 -5.65 5.69
CA SER A 26 -20.97 -5.07 7.03
C SER A 26 -22.08 -4.07 7.34
N GLU A 27 -22.53 -4.06 8.58
CA GLU A 27 -23.39 -3.01 9.13
C GLU A 27 -22.60 -1.79 9.57
N ASP A 28 -21.28 -1.94 9.77
CA ASP A 28 -20.40 -0.85 10.16
C ASP A 28 -20.04 0.02 8.94
N GLU A 29 -20.55 1.24 8.92
CA GLU A 29 -20.24 2.23 7.88
C GLU A 29 -18.79 2.73 7.94
N SER A 30 -18.09 2.53 9.04
CA SER A 30 -16.68 2.88 9.19
C SER A 30 -15.72 1.81 8.64
N ALA A 31 -16.25 0.65 8.20
CA ALA A 31 -15.45 -0.45 7.66
C ALA A 31 -14.58 0.03 6.48
N THR A 32 -13.29 -0.27 6.55
CA THR A 32 -12.31 0.09 5.53
C THR A 32 -12.04 -1.08 4.58
N VAL A 33 -11.33 -0.81 3.50
CA VAL A 33 -10.82 -1.87 2.61
C VAL A 33 -9.94 -2.86 3.40
N ALA A 34 -9.13 -2.36 4.35
CA ALA A 34 -8.35 -3.21 5.24
C ALA A 34 -9.22 -4.14 6.10
N THR A 35 -10.34 -3.62 6.64
CA THR A 35 -11.29 -4.43 7.42
C THR A 35 -11.83 -5.60 6.59
N ALA A 36 -12.17 -5.36 5.34
CA ALA A 36 -12.65 -6.41 4.46
C ALA A 36 -11.54 -7.42 4.12
N LEU A 37 -10.34 -6.95 3.79
CA LEU A 37 -9.20 -7.83 3.45
C LEU A 37 -8.80 -8.75 4.62
N MET A 38 -8.97 -8.32 5.87
CA MET A 38 -8.72 -9.16 7.06
C MET A 38 -9.60 -10.42 7.12
N THR A 39 -10.73 -10.43 6.43
CA THR A 39 -11.66 -11.57 6.41
C THR A 39 -11.46 -12.50 5.21
N LEU A 40 -10.56 -12.15 4.29
CA LEU A 40 -10.37 -12.85 3.03
C LEU A 40 -9.05 -13.63 2.98
N PRO A 41 -9.01 -14.76 2.23
CA PRO A 41 -7.79 -15.53 2.02
C PRO A 41 -6.91 -14.90 0.94
N VAL A 42 -6.45 -13.67 1.14
CA VAL A 42 -5.65 -12.88 0.22
C VAL A 42 -4.38 -12.44 0.93
N ALA A 43 -3.22 -12.64 0.31
CA ALA A 43 -1.95 -12.19 0.85
C ALA A 43 -1.78 -10.68 0.66
N TRP A 44 -1.51 -9.95 1.75
CA TRP A 44 -1.25 -8.51 1.73
C TRP A 44 -0.47 -8.07 2.96
N SER A 45 0.22 -6.96 2.85
CA SER A 45 1.01 -6.41 3.96
C SER A 45 0.14 -5.49 4.82
N HIS A 46 0.16 -5.70 6.14
CA HIS A 46 -0.53 -4.86 7.10
C HIS A 46 0.21 -4.84 8.44
N SER A 47 -0.03 -3.80 9.23
CA SER A 47 0.53 -3.67 10.58
C SER A 47 -0.39 -2.81 11.45
N CYS A 48 -0.21 -1.48 11.48
CA CYS A 48 -0.89 -0.60 12.44
C CYS A 48 -2.40 -0.44 12.20
N LEU A 49 -2.88 -0.56 10.98
CA LEU A 49 -4.26 -0.29 10.53
C LEU A 49 -4.79 1.12 10.92
N GLN A 50 -3.88 2.07 11.19
CA GLN A 50 -4.15 3.41 11.71
C GLN A 50 -3.51 4.52 10.86
N LYS A 51 -3.23 4.27 9.58
CA LYS A 51 -2.61 5.23 8.64
C LYS A 51 -1.19 5.69 9.02
N LYS A 52 -0.47 4.95 9.87
CA LYS A 52 0.82 5.37 10.44
C LYS A 52 2.04 4.60 9.96
N CYS A 53 1.87 3.41 9.37
CA CYS A 53 3.00 2.56 8.99
C CYS A 53 3.21 2.40 7.49
N GLY A 54 2.22 2.71 6.66
CA GLY A 54 2.32 2.58 5.21
C GLY A 54 2.31 1.14 4.67
N ALA A 55 2.25 0.11 5.53
CA ALA A 55 2.33 -1.30 5.11
C ALA A 55 1.22 -1.70 4.13
N CYS A 56 0.00 -1.20 4.33
CA CYS A 56 -1.19 -1.55 3.56
C CYS A 56 -1.37 -0.71 2.27
N ALA A 57 -0.29 -0.19 1.70
CA ALA A 57 -0.34 0.56 0.45
C ALA A 57 -0.65 -0.36 -0.73
N MET A 58 -1.66 0.01 -1.52
CA MET A 58 -2.13 -0.72 -2.70
C MET A 58 -2.86 0.22 -3.65
N VAL A 59 -3.36 -0.28 -4.76
CA VAL A 59 -4.17 0.50 -5.71
C VAL A 59 -5.64 0.13 -5.53
N ILE A 60 -6.49 1.10 -5.18
CA ILE A 60 -7.92 0.93 -4.94
C ILE A 60 -8.68 1.79 -5.93
N ASN A 61 -9.54 1.18 -6.76
CA ASN A 61 -10.24 1.85 -7.85
C ASN A 61 -9.31 2.72 -8.70
N GLY A 62 -8.13 2.19 -9.03
CA GLY A 62 -7.10 2.86 -9.82
C GLY A 62 -6.32 3.96 -9.09
N ARG A 63 -6.58 4.22 -7.81
CA ARG A 63 -5.86 5.22 -6.99
C ARG A 63 -4.95 4.56 -5.97
N PRO A 64 -3.65 4.85 -5.95
CA PRO A 64 -2.76 4.42 -4.89
C PRO A 64 -3.21 4.99 -3.54
N SER A 65 -3.46 4.10 -2.58
CA SER A 65 -4.05 4.46 -1.28
C SER A 65 -3.61 3.48 -0.20
N LEU A 66 -3.76 3.87 1.05
CA LEU A 66 -3.64 2.95 2.20
C LEU A 66 -4.98 2.25 2.42
N ALA A 67 -5.01 0.93 2.40
CA ALA A 67 -6.26 0.18 2.59
C ALA A 67 -6.98 0.50 3.91
N CYS A 68 -6.23 0.84 4.97
CA CYS A 68 -6.79 1.24 6.27
C CYS A 68 -7.34 2.68 6.30
N ASP A 69 -7.11 3.48 5.24
CA ASP A 69 -7.60 4.85 5.11
C ASP A 69 -8.87 4.96 4.26
N VAL A 70 -9.12 3.98 3.41
CA VAL A 70 -10.23 4.00 2.46
C VAL A 70 -11.46 3.31 3.05
N ARG A 71 -12.50 4.08 3.37
CA ARG A 71 -13.78 3.56 3.83
C ARG A 71 -14.59 3.02 2.66
N LEU A 72 -15.15 1.84 2.84
CA LEU A 72 -15.97 1.21 1.80
C LEU A 72 -17.26 1.97 1.51
N SER A 73 -17.83 2.65 2.52
CA SER A 73 -19.03 3.48 2.38
C SER A 73 -18.81 4.73 1.51
N GLU A 74 -17.59 5.25 1.43
CA GLU A 74 -17.23 6.42 0.63
C GLU A 74 -16.96 6.08 -0.84
N LEU A 75 -16.78 4.79 -1.16
CA LEU A 75 -16.53 4.35 -2.53
C LEU A 75 -17.83 4.25 -3.33
N LYS A 76 -17.83 4.87 -4.51
CA LYS A 76 -18.98 4.83 -5.42
C LYS A 76 -19.16 3.44 -6.04
N GLY A 77 -20.42 3.05 -6.20
CA GLY A 77 -20.78 1.75 -6.79
C GLY A 77 -20.59 0.57 -5.82
N ASP A 78 -20.99 -0.61 -6.27
CA ASP A 78 -20.95 -1.83 -5.45
C ASP A 78 -19.69 -2.65 -5.66
N MET A 79 -18.95 -2.39 -6.74
CA MET A 79 -17.68 -3.06 -7.05
C MET A 79 -16.51 -2.17 -6.67
N VAL A 80 -15.54 -2.75 -5.97
CA VAL A 80 -14.28 -2.12 -5.56
C VAL A 80 -13.13 -2.93 -6.16
N THR A 81 -12.37 -2.31 -7.05
CA THR A 81 -11.21 -2.94 -7.67
C THR A 81 -9.98 -2.75 -6.80
N ILE A 82 -9.26 -3.82 -6.51
CA ILE A 82 -8.07 -3.80 -5.65
C ILE A 82 -6.91 -4.50 -6.37
N GLU A 83 -5.80 -3.78 -6.51
CA GLU A 83 -4.58 -4.25 -7.17
C GLU A 83 -3.36 -4.01 -6.28
N PRO A 84 -2.27 -4.82 -6.41
CA PRO A 84 -1.00 -4.47 -5.78
C PRO A 84 -0.44 -3.18 -6.38
N LEU A 85 0.54 -2.57 -5.70
CA LEU A 85 1.34 -1.49 -6.30
C LEU A 85 1.99 -2.01 -7.58
N ARG A 86 1.77 -1.34 -8.71
CA ARG A 86 2.15 -1.81 -10.05
C ARG A 86 3.63 -1.65 -10.36
N LYS A 87 4.30 -0.71 -9.67
CA LYS A 87 5.71 -0.40 -9.87
C LYS A 87 6.65 -1.15 -8.94
N PHE A 88 6.14 -2.11 -8.18
CA PHE A 88 6.90 -2.95 -7.28
C PHE A 88 6.71 -4.42 -7.66
N PRO A 89 7.75 -5.25 -7.52
CA PRO A 89 7.62 -6.68 -7.77
C PRO A 89 6.55 -7.29 -6.86
N VAL A 90 5.61 -8.03 -7.44
CA VAL A 90 4.57 -8.73 -6.68
C VAL A 90 5.14 -10.06 -6.18
N ILE A 91 5.05 -10.30 -4.88
CA ILE A 91 5.41 -11.56 -4.23
C ILE A 91 4.24 -12.54 -4.33
N GLU A 92 3.08 -12.13 -3.82
CA GLU A 92 1.85 -12.90 -3.82
C GLU A 92 0.65 -11.95 -3.69
N ASP A 93 -0.37 -12.13 -4.48
CA ASP A 93 -1.62 -11.35 -4.46
C ASP A 93 -1.38 -9.82 -4.44
N LEU A 94 -1.64 -9.18 -3.30
CA LEU A 94 -1.45 -7.74 -3.06
C LEU A 94 -0.11 -7.42 -2.34
N LEU A 95 0.63 -8.46 -1.96
CA LEU A 95 1.92 -8.33 -1.29
C LEU A 95 3.01 -8.01 -2.31
N VAL A 96 3.72 -6.90 -2.12
CA VAL A 96 4.82 -6.45 -3.00
C VAL A 96 6.14 -6.35 -2.24
N ASP A 97 7.23 -6.56 -2.98
CA ASP A 97 8.59 -6.35 -2.50
C ASP A 97 8.95 -4.86 -2.55
N ARG A 98 9.33 -4.29 -1.40
CA ARG A 98 9.77 -2.90 -1.26
C ARG A 98 11.24 -2.77 -0.85
N ASP A 99 12.00 -3.85 -0.87
CA ASP A 99 13.41 -3.84 -0.45
C ASP A 99 14.25 -2.88 -1.30
N SER A 100 13.85 -2.66 -2.56
CA SER A 100 14.47 -1.66 -3.44
C SER A 100 14.43 -0.24 -2.87
N LEU A 101 13.39 0.14 -2.10
CA LEU A 101 13.33 1.44 -1.42
C LEU A 101 14.41 1.54 -0.34
N MET A 102 14.57 0.50 0.47
CA MET A 102 15.58 0.46 1.53
C MET A 102 16.99 0.44 0.96
N ALA A 103 17.20 -0.29 -0.13
CA ALA A 103 18.49 -0.31 -0.82
C ALA A 103 18.89 1.08 -1.34
N ARG A 104 17.94 1.83 -1.92
CA ARG A 104 18.18 3.21 -2.39
C ARG A 104 18.47 4.17 -1.24
N LEU A 105 17.79 4.05 -0.11
CA LEU A 105 18.09 4.83 1.09
C LEU A 105 19.51 4.56 1.58
N LYS A 106 19.94 3.30 1.56
CA LYS A 106 21.33 2.92 1.91
C LYS A 106 22.35 3.55 0.98
N GLN A 107 22.11 3.54 -0.33
CA GLN A 107 23.01 4.15 -1.31
C GLN A 107 23.14 5.67 -1.14
N ASN A 108 22.11 6.33 -0.65
CA ASN A 108 22.12 7.78 -0.41
C ASN A 108 22.72 8.18 0.94
N ASN A 109 23.30 7.23 1.70
CA ASN A 109 23.85 7.48 3.04
C ASN A 109 22.88 8.29 3.92
N ALA A 110 21.60 7.83 3.96
CA ALA A 110 20.51 8.55 4.64
C ALA A 110 20.63 8.55 6.18
N TRP A 111 21.73 8.07 6.73
CA TRP A 111 22.07 8.12 8.15
C TRP A 111 23.41 8.79 8.36
N PHE A 112 23.56 9.41 9.52
CA PHE A 112 24.78 10.09 9.92
C PHE A 112 25.69 9.11 10.66
N GLU A 113 26.98 9.12 10.34
CA GLU A 113 28.03 8.39 11.08
C GLU A 113 28.61 9.23 12.22
N GLU A 114 28.45 10.56 12.20
CA GLU A 114 28.92 11.50 13.20
C GLU A 114 27.76 12.40 13.68
N GLU A 115 27.91 12.98 14.89
CA GLU A 115 26.98 14.01 15.37
C GLU A 115 26.95 15.21 14.42
N ALA A 116 25.95 15.28 13.59
CA ALA A 116 25.73 16.44 12.73
C ALA A 116 25.17 17.60 13.57
N LYS A 117 25.76 18.80 13.43
CA LYS A 117 25.13 20.01 13.95
C LYS A 117 23.80 20.20 13.23
N ALA A 118 22.71 20.16 13.99
CA ALA A 118 21.36 20.32 13.46
C ALA A 118 21.21 21.67 12.76
N HIS A 119 21.05 21.62 11.45
CA HIS A 119 20.63 22.76 10.64
C HIS A 119 19.35 22.32 9.91
N GLY A 120 18.24 23.05 10.14
CA GLY A 120 16.96 22.77 9.49
C GLY A 120 16.12 21.71 10.17
N GLU A 121 15.99 21.76 11.50
CA GLU A 121 15.19 20.83 12.32
C GLU A 121 13.74 20.68 11.79
N GLU A 122 13.12 21.77 11.34
CA GLU A 122 11.77 21.75 10.80
C GLU A 122 11.66 20.93 9.51
N LEU A 123 12.62 21.10 8.59
CA LEU A 123 12.66 20.34 7.34
C LEU A 123 12.94 18.85 7.61
N ALA A 124 13.82 18.54 8.54
CA ALA A 124 14.11 17.17 8.95
C ALA A 124 12.88 16.51 9.58
N PHE A 125 12.15 17.24 10.42
CA PHE A 125 10.91 16.76 11.03
C PHE A 125 9.81 16.50 9.98
N GLU A 126 9.61 17.41 9.03
CA GLU A 126 8.61 17.24 7.96
C GLU A 126 8.97 16.07 7.04
N SER A 127 10.23 15.92 6.65
CA SER A 127 10.69 14.78 5.84
C SER A 127 10.61 13.45 6.59
N GLY A 128 10.79 13.46 7.91
CA GLY A 128 10.67 12.29 8.78
C GLY A 128 9.25 11.73 8.90
N LYS A 129 8.22 12.47 8.46
CA LYS A 129 6.83 12.00 8.40
C LYS A 129 6.58 10.99 7.28
N CYS A 130 7.54 10.77 6.40
CA CYS A 130 7.42 9.80 5.32
C CYS A 130 7.23 8.38 5.85
N LEU A 131 6.12 7.73 5.44
CA LEU A 131 5.77 6.35 5.85
C LEU A 131 6.52 5.29 5.05
N GLN A 132 7.32 5.67 4.06
CA GLN A 132 8.01 4.76 3.14
C GLN A 132 7.05 3.75 2.47
N CYS A 133 5.80 4.16 2.26
CA CYS A 133 4.74 3.31 1.71
C CYS A 133 4.83 3.10 0.19
N GLY A 134 5.55 3.96 -0.54
CA GLY A 134 5.70 3.86 -2.00
C GLY A 134 4.57 4.49 -2.82
N LEU A 135 3.51 5.04 -2.22
CA LEU A 135 2.37 5.60 -2.96
C LEU A 135 2.76 6.76 -3.89
N CYS A 136 3.68 7.63 -3.47
CA CYS A 136 4.18 8.72 -4.30
C CYS A 136 5.00 8.20 -5.49
N LEU A 137 5.72 7.10 -5.32
CA LEU A 137 6.49 6.45 -6.39
C LEU A 137 5.57 5.75 -7.39
N GLU A 138 4.45 5.17 -6.92
CA GLU A 138 3.45 4.55 -7.78
C GLU A 138 2.88 5.52 -8.83
N VAL A 139 2.69 6.79 -8.46
CA VAL A 139 2.17 7.83 -9.37
C VAL A 139 3.27 8.63 -10.08
N CYS A 140 4.52 8.51 -9.66
CA CYS A 140 5.63 9.30 -10.23
C CYS A 140 5.95 8.82 -11.66
N PRO A 141 5.88 9.69 -12.68
CA PRO A 141 6.19 9.28 -14.06
C PRO A 141 7.66 8.89 -14.25
N ASN A 142 8.54 9.39 -13.40
CA ASN A 142 9.99 9.19 -13.50
C ASN A 142 10.49 8.00 -12.65
N PHE A 143 9.62 7.37 -11.88
CA PHE A 143 10.01 6.20 -11.09
C PHE A 143 9.73 4.93 -11.87
N HIS A 144 10.78 4.15 -12.10
CA HIS A 144 10.75 2.81 -12.65
C HIS A 144 11.53 1.91 -11.69
N ASN A 145 10.95 0.81 -11.31
CA ASN A 145 11.62 -0.20 -10.48
C ASN A 145 12.19 -1.26 -11.42
N GLU A 146 13.38 -0.99 -11.95
CA GLU A 146 14.19 -1.95 -12.70
C GLU A 146 15.13 -2.70 -11.76
#